data_7d00b157a47c2430a6fd13b720320d9d
#
_entry.id   7d00b157a47c2430a6fd13b720320d9d
#
_cell.length_a   1.000
_cell.length_b   1.000
_cell.length_c   1.000
_cell.angle_alpha   90.00
_cell.angle_beta   90.00
_cell.angle_gamma   90.00
#
_symmetry.space_group_name_H-M   'P 1'
#
loop_
_entity.id
_entity.type
_entity.pdbx_description
1 polymer ?
#
loop_
_entity_poly.entity_id
_entity_poly.type
_entity_poly.pdbx_seq_one_letter_code
_entity_poly.pdbx_strand_id
1 'polypeptide(L)'
;LHLLSRRQRQMCIRDSKTDEFVLPCVTCEGGRVEDGDTVIFMNFRPDRARQMTRIFCDDDFKGFERRGGRKQVNYVCMAEYDATMPNCEVAYPPVELKNVLGQYLSENGKTQLRIAETEKYAHVTFFFNGGVEQPNEGEDRILVKSPKVATYDLQPEMSAYQVCDKLVEAIKSEKYDVIIINFANPDMVGHTGVEAAAIKAVEAVDECVGKAVEALKEVDGQMFICADHGNAEQLVDYETGEPYTAHTTNPVPFILVNADPKYTLRENGCLADIIPTLIQLMGMEQPAEMTGKSLLVEK
;
A
#
# COMPACT_ATOMS: atom_id res chain seq x y z
N LEU A 1 -13.33 -18.95 -19.52
CA LEU A 1 -12.42 -18.40 -18.48
C LEU A 1 -12.97 -18.59 -17.06
N HIS A 2 -14.24 -18.23 -16.79
CA HIS A 2 -14.84 -18.40 -15.45
C HIS A 2 -14.91 -19.84 -14.94
N LEU A 3 -15.06 -20.83 -15.81
CA LEU A 3 -15.12 -22.25 -15.44
C LEU A 3 -13.75 -22.84 -15.06
N LEU A 4 -12.67 -22.35 -15.65
CA LEU A 4 -11.31 -22.80 -15.36
C LEU A 4 -10.81 -22.25 -14.02
N SER A 5 -11.05 -20.98 -13.73
CA SER A 5 -10.73 -20.36 -12.43
C SER A 5 -11.52 -21.00 -11.28
N ARG A 6 -12.80 -21.33 -11.48
CA ARG A 6 -13.61 -22.07 -10.49
C ARG A 6 -13.06 -23.47 -10.21
N ARG A 7 -12.62 -24.23 -11.24
CA ARG A 7 -12.02 -25.55 -11.04
C ARG A 7 -10.70 -25.47 -10.27
N GLN A 8 -9.87 -24.50 -10.58
CA GLN A 8 -8.60 -24.27 -9.89
C GLN A 8 -8.84 -23.90 -8.43
N ARG A 9 -9.76 -22.99 -8.17
CA ARG A 9 -10.16 -22.61 -6.82
C ARG A 9 -10.72 -23.78 -6.01
N GLN A 10 -11.57 -24.62 -6.62
CA GLN A 10 -12.09 -25.84 -5.98
C GLN A 10 -11.00 -26.88 -5.69
N MET A 11 -9.97 -27.00 -6.54
CA MET A 11 -8.82 -27.87 -6.26
C MET A 11 -8.02 -27.35 -5.07
N CYS A 12 -7.77 -26.06 -4.99
CA CYS A 12 -7.03 -25.44 -3.88
C CYS A 12 -7.78 -25.55 -2.56
N ILE A 13 -9.10 -25.32 -2.55
CA ILE A 13 -9.95 -25.52 -1.38
C ILE A 13 -9.88 -26.98 -0.91
N ARG A 14 -9.90 -27.94 -1.81
CA ARG A 14 -9.76 -29.38 -1.49
C ARG A 14 -8.42 -29.70 -0.85
N ASP A 15 -7.35 -29.04 -1.29
CA ASP A 15 -5.98 -29.27 -0.83
C ASP A 15 -5.61 -28.39 0.38
N SER A 16 -6.57 -27.69 0.99
CA SER A 16 -6.40 -26.76 2.12
C SER A 16 -5.39 -25.65 1.82
N LYS A 17 -5.31 -25.20 0.54
CA LYS A 17 -4.49 -24.07 0.11
C LYS A 17 -5.37 -22.87 -0.18
N THR A 18 -5.00 -21.71 0.36
CA THR A 18 -5.69 -20.46 0.06
C THR A 18 -5.35 -19.94 -1.33
N ASP A 19 -6.17 -19.06 -1.89
CA ASP A 19 -5.97 -18.44 -3.21
C ASP A 19 -4.59 -17.77 -3.36
N GLU A 20 -4.05 -17.26 -2.26
CA GLU A 20 -2.75 -16.58 -2.18
C GLU A 20 -1.57 -17.49 -2.54
N PHE A 21 -1.66 -18.79 -2.22
CA PHE A 21 -0.54 -19.74 -2.32
C PHE A 21 -0.78 -20.83 -3.38
N VAL A 22 -1.62 -20.55 -4.39
CA VAL A 22 -1.89 -21.47 -5.49
C VAL A 22 -0.63 -21.67 -6.34
N LEU A 23 -0.22 -22.93 -6.48
CA LEU A 23 0.89 -23.27 -7.37
C LEU A 23 0.45 -23.17 -8.83
N PRO A 24 1.34 -22.72 -9.75
CA PRO A 24 1.05 -22.71 -11.17
C PRO A 24 0.65 -24.10 -11.68
N CYS A 25 -0.46 -24.19 -12.39
CA CYS A 25 -0.92 -25.45 -12.98
C CYS A 25 -1.46 -25.24 -14.40
N VAL A 26 -1.28 -26.25 -15.23
CA VAL A 26 -1.85 -26.30 -16.58
C VAL A 26 -3.21 -26.96 -16.49
N THR A 27 -4.27 -26.23 -16.82
CA THR A 27 -5.66 -26.68 -16.65
C THR A 27 -6.31 -27.23 -17.91
N CYS A 28 -5.67 -27.06 -19.06
CA CYS A 28 -6.15 -27.59 -20.35
C CYS A 28 -5.00 -27.93 -21.29
N GLU A 29 -5.21 -28.91 -22.17
CA GLU A 29 -4.34 -29.17 -23.30
C GLU A 29 -4.57 -28.12 -24.40
N GLY A 30 -3.51 -27.69 -25.10
CA GLY A 30 -3.60 -26.78 -26.25
C GLY A 30 -3.75 -25.29 -25.91
N GLY A 31 -3.75 -24.88 -24.63
CA GLY A 31 -3.87 -23.48 -24.21
C GLY A 31 -2.53 -22.72 -24.22
N ARG A 32 -1.61 -23.03 -25.13
CA ARG A 32 -0.32 -22.32 -25.24
C ARG A 32 -0.49 -21.04 -26.02
N VAL A 33 0.25 -20.02 -25.60
CA VAL A 33 0.39 -18.77 -26.35
C VAL A 33 1.31 -19.00 -27.53
N GLU A 34 0.85 -18.61 -28.72
CA GLU A 34 1.60 -18.76 -29.98
C GLU A 34 1.95 -17.38 -30.58
N ASP A 35 2.83 -17.37 -31.58
CA ASP A 35 3.18 -16.13 -32.29
C ASP A 35 1.95 -15.58 -33.04
N GLY A 36 1.71 -14.27 -32.90
CA GLY A 36 0.55 -13.60 -33.47
C GLY A 36 -0.67 -13.52 -32.56
N ASP A 37 -0.65 -14.22 -31.41
CA ASP A 37 -1.74 -14.10 -30.42
C ASP A 37 -1.80 -12.70 -29.79
N THR A 38 -2.99 -12.35 -29.30
CA THR A 38 -3.19 -11.15 -28.49
C THR A 38 -3.34 -11.54 -27.03
N VAL A 39 -2.51 -10.96 -26.17
CA VAL A 39 -2.56 -11.11 -24.73
C VAL A 39 -3.06 -9.82 -24.10
N ILE A 40 -4.25 -9.85 -23.51
CA ILE A 40 -4.78 -8.73 -22.74
C ILE A 40 -4.58 -9.04 -21.26
N PHE A 41 -3.70 -8.31 -20.59
CA PHE A 41 -3.38 -8.54 -19.18
C PHE A 41 -4.27 -7.68 -18.28
N MET A 42 -5.37 -8.28 -17.80
CA MET A 42 -6.44 -7.65 -17.04
C MET A 42 -6.07 -7.45 -15.56
N ASN A 43 -5.01 -6.68 -15.31
CA ASN A 43 -4.54 -6.35 -13.97
C ASN A 43 -4.18 -4.86 -13.91
N PHE A 44 -4.64 -4.13 -12.90
CA PHE A 44 -4.32 -2.71 -12.75
C PHE A 44 -3.15 -2.44 -11.79
N ARG A 45 -2.82 -3.36 -10.86
CA ARG A 45 -1.67 -3.22 -9.95
C ARG A 45 -0.37 -3.51 -10.70
N PRO A 46 0.63 -2.59 -10.65
CA PRO A 46 1.86 -2.74 -11.43
C PRO A 46 2.90 -3.69 -10.81
N ASP A 47 2.89 -3.92 -9.50
CA ASP A 47 3.95 -4.58 -8.74
C ASP A 47 4.41 -5.93 -9.34
N ARG A 48 3.58 -6.95 -9.35
CA ARG A 48 3.89 -8.26 -9.97
C ARG A 48 3.52 -8.32 -11.45
N ALA A 49 2.64 -7.41 -11.94
CA ALA A 49 2.26 -7.35 -13.34
C ALA A 49 3.46 -7.06 -14.25
N ARG A 50 4.41 -6.21 -13.81
CA ARG A 50 5.67 -5.96 -14.55
C ARG A 50 6.47 -7.24 -14.79
N GLN A 51 6.51 -8.16 -13.83
CA GLN A 51 7.25 -9.43 -14.01
C GLN A 51 6.65 -10.25 -15.14
N MET A 52 5.32 -10.38 -15.16
CA MET A 52 4.62 -11.15 -16.21
C MET A 52 4.75 -10.46 -17.57
N THR A 53 4.62 -9.15 -17.63
CA THR A 53 4.77 -8.38 -18.87
C THR A 53 6.19 -8.54 -19.44
N ARG A 54 7.25 -8.45 -18.60
CA ARG A 54 8.63 -8.65 -19.05
C ARG A 54 8.87 -10.03 -19.66
N ILE A 55 8.21 -11.08 -19.18
CA ILE A 55 8.31 -12.42 -19.76
C ILE A 55 7.87 -12.43 -21.23
N PHE A 56 6.85 -11.67 -21.59
CA PHE A 56 6.33 -11.61 -22.95
C PHE A 56 6.96 -10.52 -23.82
N CYS A 57 7.32 -9.38 -23.21
CA CYS A 57 7.64 -8.16 -23.95
C CYS A 57 9.14 -7.82 -24.01
N ASP A 58 9.93 -8.22 -23.01
CA ASP A 58 11.34 -7.88 -22.92
C ASP A 58 12.21 -8.86 -23.72
N ASP A 59 12.92 -8.38 -24.75
CA ASP A 59 13.84 -9.21 -25.55
C ASP A 59 15.05 -9.67 -24.71
N ASP A 60 15.53 -8.83 -23.79
CA ASP A 60 16.68 -9.08 -22.91
C ASP A 60 16.33 -9.72 -21.57
N PHE A 61 15.14 -10.30 -21.46
CA PHE A 61 14.67 -10.94 -20.22
C PHE A 61 15.65 -12.01 -19.69
N LYS A 62 16.08 -11.85 -18.42
CA LYS A 62 17.10 -12.68 -17.77
C LYS A 62 16.59 -13.50 -16.59
N GLY A 63 15.29 -13.49 -16.32
CA GLY A 63 14.73 -14.18 -15.16
C GLY A 63 14.79 -15.70 -15.21
N PHE A 64 14.63 -16.26 -16.43
CA PHE A 64 14.77 -17.69 -16.73
C PHE A 64 14.92 -17.89 -18.24
N GLU A 65 15.36 -19.06 -18.66
CA GLU A 65 15.46 -19.43 -20.08
C GLU A 65 14.06 -19.70 -20.66
N ARG A 66 13.64 -18.89 -21.63
CA ARG A 66 12.40 -19.09 -22.39
C ARG A 66 12.60 -20.18 -23.45
N ARG A 67 12.00 -21.36 -23.23
CA ARG A 67 12.07 -22.45 -24.21
C ARG A 67 11.41 -22.03 -25.53
N GLY A 68 12.19 -21.97 -26.60
CA GLY A 68 11.74 -21.48 -27.91
C GLY A 68 11.76 -19.96 -28.11
N GLY A 69 12.42 -19.22 -27.21
CA GLY A 69 12.57 -17.75 -27.32
C GLY A 69 11.33 -16.96 -26.88
N ARG A 70 11.32 -15.66 -27.19
CA ARG A 70 10.18 -14.78 -26.95
C ARG A 70 9.08 -15.04 -27.99
N LYS A 71 7.85 -15.21 -27.55
CA LYS A 71 6.69 -15.24 -28.43
C LYS A 71 6.36 -13.84 -28.92
N GLN A 72 6.12 -13.70 -30.22
CA GLN A 72 5.75 -12.42 -30.85
C GLN A 72 4.23 -12.22 -30.71
N VAL A 73 3.82 -11.70 -29.57
CA VAL A 73 2.40 -11.46 -29.23
C VAL A 73 2.07 -9.97 -29.29
N ASN A 74 0.81 -9.64 -29.55
CA ASN A 74 0.26 -8.31 -29.30
C ASN A 74 -0.08 -8.21 -27.82
N TYR A 75 0.77 -7.60 -27.02
CA TYR A 75 0.57 -7.53 -25.57
C TYR A 75 -0.06 -6.20 -25.15
N VAL A 76 -1.22 -6.26 -24.51
CA VAL A 76 -1.95 -5.09 -24.00
C VAL A 76 -1.98 -5.12 -22.49
N CYS A 77 -1.32 -4.16 -21.86
CA CYS A 77 -1.38 -3.88 -20.43
C CYS A 77 -2.66 -3.09 -20.11
N MET A 78 -3.38 -3.48 -19.06
CA MET A 78 -4.53 -2.70 -18.59
C MET A 78 -4.11 -1.29 -18.14
N ALA A 79 -3.00 -1.20 -17.41
CA ALA A 79 -2.37 0.06 -16.96
C ALA A 79 -0.89 0.06 -17.32
N GLU A 80 -0.24 1.21 -17.26
CA GLU A 80 1.21 1.28 -17.39
C GLU A 80 1.89 0.69 -16.16
N TYR A 81 2.52 -0.47 -16.32
CA TYR A 81 3.21 -1.14 -15.22
C TYR A 81 4.66 -0.68 -15.06
N ASP A 82 5.26 -0.23 -16.15
CA ASP A 82 6.64 0.25 -16.21
C ASP A 82 6.82 1.01 -17.51
N ALA A 83 7.11 2.30 -17.44
CA ALA A 83 7.28 3.17 -18.61
C ALA A 83 8.43 2.73 -19.54
N THR A 84 9.37 1.91 -19.05
CA THR A 84 10.50 1.36 -19.84
C THR A 84 10.18 0.04 -20.52
N MET A 85 8.94 -0.47 -20.38
CA MET A 85 8.55 -1.76 -20.92
C MET A 85 8.44 -1.72 -22.45
N PRO A 86 9.22 -2.52 -23.19
CA PRO A 86 9.13 -2.57 -24.63
C PRO A 86 7.97 -3.46 -25.11
N ASN A 87 7.61 -3.35 -26.38
CA ASN A 87 6.74 -4.29 -27.10
C ASN A 87 5.38 -4.55 -26.43
N CYS A 88 4.79 -3.54 -25.76
CA CYS A 88 3.44 -3.63 -25.24
C CYS A 88 2.68 -2.31 -25.48
N GLU A 89 1.36 -2.43 -25.50
CA GLU A 89 0.43 -1.30 -25.53
C GLU A 89 -0.21 -1.12 -24.15
N VAL A 90 -0.62 0.11 -23.82
CA VAL A 90 -1.29 0.44 -22.55
C VAL A 90 -2.71 0.91 -22.86
N ALA A 91 -3.70 0.16 -22.34
CA ALA A 91 -5.11 0.47 -22.55
C ALA A 91 -5.54 1.76 -21.82
N TYR A 92 -5.06 1.93 -20.59
CA TYR A 92 -5.32 3.09 -19.73
C TYR A 92 -3.99 3.66 -19.27
N PRO A 93 -3.42 4.63 -20.02
CA PRO A 93 -2.17 5.27 -19.62
C PRO A 93 -2.36 6.05 -18.31
N PRO A 94 -1.28 6.28 -17.55
CA PRO A 94 -1.36 7.01 -16.30
C PRO A 94 -1.87 8.43 -16.53
N VAL A 95 -2.74 8.87 -15.62
CA VAL A 95 -3.11 10.28 -15.52
C VAL A 95 -2.08 10.96 -14.65
N GLU A 96 -1.42 11.99 -15.18
CA GLU A 96 -0.51 12.80 -14.38
C GLU A 96 -1.29 13.50 -13.26
N LEU A 97 -1.00 13.11 -12.02
CA LEU A 97 -1.57 13.74 -10.85
C LEU A 97 -0.76 14.98 -10.50
N LYS A 98 -1.43 16.13 -10.41
CA LYS A 98 -0.83 17.41 -10.01
C LYS A 98 -1.17 17.68 -8.53
N ASN A 99 -0.32 18.45 -7.90
CA ASN A 99 -0.51 18.87 -6.51
C ASN A 99 -0.74 17.68 -5.54
N VAL A 100 -0.10 16.52 -5.81
CA VAL A 100 0.00 15.49 -4.76
C VAL A 100 0.72 16.06 -3.54
N LEU A 101 0.40 15.57 -2.35
CA LEU A 101 0.89 16.19 -1.11
C LEU A 101 2.41 16.43 -1.11
N GLY A 102 3.20 15.45 -1.56
CA GLY A 102 4.66 15.57 -1.60
C GLY A 102 5.15 16.74 -2.44
N GLN A 103 4.59 16.87 -3.65
CA GLN A 103 4.86 17.99 -4.55
C GLN A 103 4.40 19.32 -3.93
N TYR A 104 3.18 19.37 -3.41
CA TYR A 104 2.60 20.59 -2.85
C TYR A 104 3.37 21.09 -1.63
N LEU A 105 3.82 20.22 -0.73
CA LEU A 105 4.68 20.57 0.40
C LEU A 105 6.02 21.14 -0.07
N SER A 106 6.66 20.48 -1.04
CA SER A 106 7.93 20.91 -1.64
C SER A 106 7.83 22.32 -2.24
N GLU A 107 6.81 22.57 -3.06
CA GLU A 107 6.56 23.88 -3.71
C GLU A 107 6.27 25.00 -2.68
N ASN A 108 5.81 24.64 -1.50
CA ASN A 108 5.59 25.55 -0.38
C ASN A 108 6.77 25.59 0.62
N GLY A 109 7.93 25.05 0.26
CA GLY A 109 9.16 25.10 1.07
C GLY A 109 9.07 24.29 2.37
N LYS A 110 8.17 23.28 2.44
CA LYS A 110 7.96 22.41 3.59
C LYS A 110 8.84 21.17 3.53
N THR A 111 9.39 20.80 4.68
CA THR A 111 10.18 19.58 4.84
C THR A 111 9.30 18.40 5.20
N GLN A 112 9.62 17.21 4.66
CA GLN A 112 8.80 16.02 4.86
C GLN A 112 9.64 14.76 5.00
N LEU A 113 9.14 13.81 5.79
CA LEU A 113 9.73 12.48 5.97
C LEU A 113 8.73 11.40 5.55
N ARG A 114 9.21 10.39 4.82
CA ARG A 114 8.52 9.13 4.55
C ARG A 114 9.23 8.01 5.31
N ILE A 115 8.49 7.25 6.10
CA ILE A 115 9.07 6.16 6.88
C ILE A 115 8.17 4.94 6.89
N ALA A 116 8.73 3.78 6.56
CA ALA A 116 8.07 2.49 6.68
C ALA A 116 9.09 1.35 6.66
N GLU A 117 8.65 0.15 6.99
CA GLU A 117 9.40 -1.06 6.69
C GLU A 117 9.17 -1.52 5.24
N THR A 118 9.99 -2.50 4.76
CA THR A 118 10.08 -2.91 3.35
C THR A 118 8.72 -3.14 2.70
N GLU A 119 7.78 -3.82 3.38
CA GLU A 119 6.47 -4.22 2.82
C GLU A 119 5.56 -3.02 2.50
N LYS A 120 5.74 -1.91 3.21
CA LYS A 120 4.92 -0.71 3.05
C LYS A 120 5.71 0.53 2.59
N TYR A 121 6.99 0.37 2.25
CA TYR A 121 7.81 1.49 1.82
C TYR A 121 7.30 2.14 0.54
N ALA A 122 6.95 1.35 -0.46
CA ALA A 122 6.38 1.86 -1.71
C ALA A 122 5.03 2.59 -1.50
N HIS A 123 4.28 2.21 -0.47
CA HIS A 123 2.99 2.84 -0.15
C HIS A 123 3.14 4.27 0.34
N VAL A 124 4.18 4.54 1.15
CA VAL A 124 4.47 5.90 1.65
C VAL A 124 5.39 6.71 0.75
N THR A 125 5.94 6.13 -0.32
CA THR A 125 6.83 6.79 -1.29
C THR A 125 6.22 6.84 -2.68
N PHE A 126 6.46 5.83 -3.50
CA PHE A 126 6.03 5.77 -4.90
C PHE A 126 4.53 6.01 -5.08
N PHE A 127 3.68 5.21 -4.40
CA PHE A 127 2.22 5.35 -4.53
C PHE A 127 1.71 6.66 -3.94
N PHE A 128 2.25 7.07 -2.80
CA PHE A 128 1.86 8.33 -2.15
C PHE A 128 2.24 9.56 -2.98
N ASN A 129 3.30 9.47 -3.77
CA ASN A 129 3.75 10.50 -4.69
C ASN A 129 3.14 10.37 -6.11
N GLY A 130 1.99 9.68 -6.21
CA GLY A 130 1.26 9.57 -7.48
C GLY A 130 1.96 8.76 -8.57
N GLY A 131 2.81 7.79 -8.19
CA GLY A 131 3.57 6.95 -9.11
C GLY A 131 4.94 7.53 -9.52
N VAL A 132 5.41 8.57 -8.84
CA VAL A 132 6.73 9.16 -9.06
C VAL A 132 7.74 8.59 -8.07
N GLU A 133 8.79 7.93 -8.57
CA GLU A 133 9.83 7.31 -7.74
C GLU A 133 10.80 8.35 -7.13
N GLN A 134 11.08 9.41 -7.87
CA GLN A 134 12.01 10.45 -7.44
C GLN A 134 11.44 11.18 -6.20
N PRO A 135 12.20 11.32 -5.11
CA PRO A 135 11.82 12.16 -3.99
C PRO A 135 11.60 13.62 -4.41
N ASN A 136 10.62 14.27 -3.79
CA ASN A 136 10.46 15.71 -3.95
C ASN A 136 11.59 16.48 -3.23
N GLU A 137 11.81 17.74 -3.56
CA GLU A 137 12.72 18.58 -2.80
C GLU A 137 12.23 18.71 -1.34
N GLY A 138 13.12 18.54 -0.38
CA GLY A 138 12.78 18.53 1.05
C GLY A 138 12.12 17.23 1.54
N GLU A 139 12.06 16.16 0.72
CA GLU A 139 11.55 14.85 1.09
C GLU A 139 12.71 13.91 1.46
N ASP A 140 12.81 13.56 2.74
CA ASP A 140 13.68 12.50 3.22
C ASP A 140 12.92 11.16 3.31
N ARG A 141 13.65 10.06 3.20
CA ARG A 141 13.09 8.71 3.25
C ARG A 141 13.88 7.80 4.18
N ILE A 142 13.18 7.08 5.06
CA ILE A 142 13.76 6.08 5.94
C ILE A 142 13.09 4.73 5.64
N LEU A 143 13.90 3.78 5.16
CA LEU A 143 13.51 2.39 4.98
C LEU A 143 14.06 1.54 6.11
N VAL A 144 13.20 0.85 6.84
CA VAL A 144 13.54 -0.22 7.77
C VAL A 144 13.31 -1.56 7.10
N LYS A 145 14.26 -2.49 7.20
CA LYS A 145 14.09 -3.81 6.58
C LYS A 145 13.09 -4.65 7.35
N SER A 146 12.11 -5.22 6.66
CA SER A 146 11.22 -6.21 7.24
C SER A 146 11.96 -7.50 7.61
N PRO A 147 11.50 -8.26 8.62
CA PRO A 147 12.12 -9.49 9.04
C PRO A 147 12.04 -10.56 7.94
N LYS A 148 13.06 -11.39 7.84
CA LYS A 148 13.15 -12.50 6.87
C LYS A 148 12.52 -13.76 7.46
N VAL A 149 11.20 -13.81 7.50
CA VAL A 149 10.42 -14.96 7.95
C VAL A 149 9.58 -15.52 6.79
N ALA A 150 9.13 -16.76 6.90
CA ALA A 150 8.30 -17.39 5.85
C ALA A 150 6.93 -16.72 5.75
N THR A 151 6.32 -16.44 6.90
CA THR A 151 5.04 -15.73 7.05
C THR A 151 5.11 -14.87 8.31
N TYR A 152 4.40 -13.73 8.34
CA TYR A 152 4.54 -12.75 9.40
C TYR A 152 3.81 -13.11 10.72
N ASP A 153 2.99 -14.14 10.72
CA ASP A 153 2.46 -14.74 11.96
C ASP A 153 3.54 -15.33 12.86
N LEU A 154 4.71 -15.68 12.29
CA LEU A 154 5.87 -16.17 13.03
C LEU A 154 6.62 -15.04 13.77
N GLN A 155 6.44 -13.80 13.35
CA GLN A 155 7.02 -12.60 13.96
C GLN A 155 6.05 -11.42 13.83
N PRO A 156 4.94 -11.37 14.61
CA PRO A 156 3.87 -10.39 14.42
C PRO A 156 4.28 -8.93 14.64
N GLU A 157 5.26 -8.69 15.50
CA GLU A 157 5.83 -7.35 15.72
C GLU A 157 6.60 -6.84 14.50
N MET A 158 6.96 -7.71 13.55
CA MET A 158 7.72 -7.36 12.36
C MET A 158 8.88 -6.42 12.71
N SER A 159 8.98 -5.25 12.06
CA SER A 159 9.97 -4.22 12.38
C SER A 159 9.36 -2.97 13.02
N ALA A 160 8.15 -3.07 13.59
CA ALA A 160 7.43 -1.91 14.13
C ALA A 160 8.23 -1.13 15.16
N TYR A 161 8.89 -1.80 16.10
CA TYR A 161 9.70 -1.13 17.13
C TYR A 161 10.87 -0.34 16.54
N GLN A 162 11.56 -0.89 15.52
CA GLN A 162 12.66 -0.19 14.84
C GLN A 162 12.15 1.02 14.04
N VAL A 163 10.98 0.90 13.41
CA VAL A 163 10.29 2.00 12.73
C VAL A 163 9.90 3.07 13.75
N CYS A 164 9.35 2.66 14.89
CA CYS A 164 8.95 3.53 15.99
C CYS A 164 10.13 4.32 16.55
N ASP A 165 11.28 3.68 16.80
CA ASP A 165 12.49 4.35 17.31
C ASP A 165 12.93 5.46 16.35
N LYS A 166 12.92 5.19 15.04
CA LYS A 166 13.24 6.18 14.00
C LYS A 166 12.21 7.30 13.91
N LEU A 167 10.93 6.97 14.08
CA LEU A 167 9.85 7.94 14.12
C LEU A 167 10.01 8.90 15.31
N VAL A 168 10.25 8.38 16.51
CA VAL A 168 10.44 9.16 17.72
C VAL A 168 11.67 10.08 17.59
N GLU A 169 12.79 9.54 17.04
CA GLU A 169 13.99 10.34 16.74
C GLU A 169 13.66 11.49 15.77
N ALA A 170 12.90 11.21 14.70
CA ALA A 170 12.52 12.19 13.71
C ALA A 170 11.59 13.28 14.30
N ILE A 171 10.60 12.90 15.11
CA ILE A 171 9.68 13.84 15.79
C ILE A 171 10.50 14.76 16.70
N LYS A 172 11.36 14.23 17.57
CA LYS A 172 12.14 15.01 18.52
C LYS A 172 13.22 15.87 17.87
N SER A 173 13.59 15.59 16.64
CA SER A 173 14.53 16.42 15.88
C SER A 173 13.95 17.76 15.42
N GLU A 174 12.61 17.88 15.39
CA GLU A 174 11.87 19.04 14.86
C GLU A 174 12.29 19.45 13.42
N LYS A 175 12.92 18.52 12.69
CA LYS A 175 13.43 18.79 11.35
C LYS A 175 12.32 18.86 10.29
N TYR A 176 11.23 18.14 10.50
CA TYR A 176 10.20 17.93 9.47
C TYR A 176 8.90 18.64 9.82
N ASP A 177 8.34 19.37 8.85
CA ASP A 177 6.99 19.91 8.95
C ASP A 177 5.92 18.81 8.91
N VAL A 178 6.16 17.75 8.11
CA VAL A 178 5.23 16.63 7.94
C VAL A 178 5.98 15.29 7.95
N ILE A 179 5.46 14.31 8.69
CA ILE A 179 5.96 12.93 8.71
C ILE A 179 4.83 12.01 8.28
N ILE A 180 5.07 11.20 7.26
CA ILE A 180 4.16 10.14 6.79
C ILE A 180 4.78 8.79 7.12
N ILE A 181 4.05 8.00 7.89
CA ILE A 181 4.45 6.67 8.34
C ILE A 181 3.37 5.63 8.03
N ASN A 182 3.78 4.39 7.78
CA ASN A 182 2.91 3.23 7.76
C ASN A 182 3.52 2.10 8.61
N PHE A 183 2.74 1.58 9.56
CA PHE A 183 3.03 0.34 10.28
C PHE A 183 2.38 -0.82 9.54
N ALA A 184 3.18 -1.73 9.01
CA ALA A 184 2.74 -2.81 8.13
C ALA A 184 2.00 -3.95 8.85
N ASN A 185 2.15 -4.04 10.17
CA ASN A 185 1.82 -5.22 10.96
C ASN A 185 0.36 -5.68 10.83
N PRO A 186 -0.68 -4.83 11.05
CA PRO A 186 -2.06 -5.31 11.04
C PRO A 186 -2.46 -5.91 9.69
N ASP A 187 -1.99 -5.32 8.59
CA ASP A 187 -2.26 -5.81 7.25
C ASP A 187 -1.49 -7.09 6.94
N MET A 188 -0.16 -7.05 7.08
CA MET A 188 0.70 -8.17 6.69
C MET A 188 0.44 -9.43 7.53
N VAL A 189 0.19 -9.28 8.82
CA VAL A 189 -0.16 -10.41 9.70
C VAL A 189 -1.61 -10.83 9.49
N GLY A 190 -2.52 -9.89 9.25
CA GLY A 190 -3.93 -10.15 8.93
C GLY A 190 -4.10 -11.06 7.71
N HIS A 191 -3.28 -10.89 6.69
CA HIS A 191 -3.24 -11.77 5.52
C HIS A 191 -2.93 -13.25 5.82
N THR A 192 -2.38 -13.56 6.99
CA THR A 192 -2.12 -14.94 7.41
C THR A 192 -3.37 -15.64 7.97
N GLY A 193 -4.40 -14.90 8.37
CA GLY A 193 -5.62 -15.42 8.98
C GLY A 193 -5.40 -16.00 10.39
N VAL A 194 -4.24 -15.74 11.02
CA VAL A 194 -3.90 -16.25 12.36
C VAL A 194 -4.27 -15.19 13.40
N GLU A 195 -5.46 -15.32 14.02
CA GLU A 195 -6.02 -14.35 14.95
C GLU A 195 -5.08 -14.00 16.12
N ALA A 196 -4.48 -15.00 16.78
CA ALA A 196 -3.57 -14.77 17.90
C ALA A 196 -2.30 -13.97 17.49
N ALA A 197 -1.86 -14.08 16.23
CA ALA A 197 -0.76 -13.31 15.70
C ALA A 197 -1.21 -11.87 15.35
N ALA A 198 -2.40 -11.73 14.77
CA ALA A 198 -2.96 -10.42 14.45
C ALA A 198 -3.19 -9.56 15.71
N ILE A 199 -3.66 -10.17 16.81
CA ILE A 199 -3.77 -9.48 18.11
C ILE A 199 -2.40 -8.93 18.55
N LYS A 200 -1.35 -9.74 18.51
CA LYS A 200 0.01 -9.31 18.89
C LYS A 200 0.56 -8.23 17.95
N ALA A 201 0.21 -8.30 16.65
CA ALA A 201 0.57 -7.28 15.68
C ALA A 201 -0.05 -5.92 16.02
N VAL A 202 -1.33 -5.92 16.38
CA VAL A 202 -2.06 -4.71 16.79
C VAL A 202 -1.51 -4.17 18.13
N GLU A 203 -1.26 -5.05 19.13
CA GLU A 203 -0.64 -4.66 20.40
C GLU A 203 0.72 -3.98 20.21
N ALA A 204 1.57 -4.52 19.32
CA ALA A 204 2.86 -3.91 19.01
C ALA A 204 2.71 -2.53 18.36
N VAL A 205 1.74 -2.36 17.46
CA VAL A 205 1.46 -1.06 16.83
C VAL A 205 0.89 -0.07 17.84
N ASP A 206 -0.01 -0.50 18.72
CA ASP A 206 -0.59 0.35 19.78
C ASP A 206 0.51 0.89 20.70
N GLU A 207 1.45 0.04 21.13
CA GLU A 207 2.61 0.46 21.92
C GLU A 207 3.47 1.50 21.17
N CYS A 208 3.74 1.27 19.88
CA CYS A 208 4.51 2.18 19.03
C CYS A 208 3.80 3.52 18.85
N VAL A 209 2.49 3.51 18.59
CA VAL A 209 1.67 4.72 18.46
C VAL A 209 1.67 5.49 19.78
N GLY A 210 1.55 4.81 20.92
CA GLY A 210 1.66 5.44 22.25
C GLY A 210 2.97 6.20 22.43
N LYS A 211 4.11 5.58 22.09
CA LYS A 211 5.43 6.24 22.14
C LYS A 211 5.52 7.46 21.20
N ALA A 212 4.97 7.33 19.99
CA ALA A 212 4.92 8.44 19.03
C ALA A 212 4.08 9.61 19.54
N VAL A 213 2.92 9.34 20.15
CA VAL A 213 2.04 10.35 20.74
C VAL A 213 2.73 11.11 21.87
N GLU A 214 3.43 10.39 22.76
CA GLU A 214 4.18 11.05 23.84
C GLU A 214 5.32 11.92 23.30
N ALA A 215 6.10 11.41 22.33
CA ALA A 215 7.15 12.21 21.69
C ALA A 215 6.58 13.45 20.98
N LEU A 216 5.42 13.33 20.34
CA LEU A 216 4.75 14.42 19.65
C LEU A 216 4.29 15.52 20.60
N LYS A 217 3.76 15.14 21.78
CA LYS A 217 3.36 16.10 22.83
C LYS A 217 4.53 16.90 23.37
N GLU A 218 5.74 16.31 23.43
CA GLU A 218 6.95 17.02 23.88
C GLU A 218 7.32 18.20 22.96
N VAL A 219 6.97 18.12 21.67
CA VAL A 219 7.27 19.14 20.65
C VAL A 219 6.02 19.93 20.21
N ASP A 220 4.91 19.80 20.93
CA ASP A 220 3.61 20.42 20.62
C ASP A 220 3.12 20.14 19.18
N GLY A 221 3.46 18.98 18.64
CA GLY A 221 3.03 18.53 17.31
C GLY A 221 1.60 18.02 17.31
N GLN A 222 1.03 17.81 16.11
CA GLN A 222 -0.29 17.24 15.90
C GLN A 222 -0.20 15.96 15.05
N MET A 223 -1.11 15.00 15.25
CA MET A 223 -1.07 13.72 14.55
C MET A 223 -2.46 13.26 14.12
N PHE A 224 -2.52 12.65 12.93
CA PHE A 224 -3.62 11.79 12.52
C PHE A 224 -3.21 10.33 12.70
N ILE A 225 -4.10 9.53 13.27
CA ILE A 225 -3.99 8.07 13.33
C ILE A 225 -5.14 7.51 12.51
N CYS A 226 -4.83 6.76 11.46
CA CYS A 226 -5.83 6.15 10.60
C CYS A 226 -5.31 4.84 10.00
N ALA A 227 -6.18 4.11 9.32
CA ALA A 227 -5.81 3.03 8.43
C ALA A 227 -6.20 3.39 6.99
N ASP A 228 -5.50 2.81 6.00
CA ASP A 228 -5.77 2.97 4.58
C ASP A 228 -6.88 2.03 4.09
N HIS A 229 -7.09 0.91 4.77
CA HIS A 229 -8.16 -0.08 4.56
C HIS A 229 -8.35 -0.97 5.79
N GLY A 230 -9.40 -1.77 5.81
CA GLY A 230 -9.59 -2.80 6.81
C GLY A 230 -8.92 -4.12 6.41
N ASN A 231 -8.53 -4.91 7.41
CA ASN A 231 -7.99 -6.27 7.29
C ASN A 231 -8.09 -7.00 8.64
N ALA A 232 -7.26 -6.60 9.63
CA ALA A 232 -7.12 -7.30 10.90
C ALA A 232 -8.37 -7.29 11.79
N GLU A 233 -9.33 -6.42 11.53
CA GLU A 233 -10.60 -6.37 12.27
C GLU A 233 -11.57 -7.50 11.90
N GLN A 234 -11.30 -8.21 10.78
CA GLN A 234 -12.10 -9.34 10.33
C GLN A 234 -11.22 -10.45 9.79
N LEU A 235 -10.92 -11.45 10.60
CA LEU A 235 -10.09 -12.61 10.25
C LEU A 235 -10.88 -13.88 9.99
N VAL A 236 -12.20 -13.83 10.10
CA VAL A 236 -13.12 -14.94 9.87
C VAL A 236 -14.22 -14.48 8.93
N ASP A 237 -14.53 -15.30 7.94
CA ASP A 237 -15.73 -15.14 7.14
C ASP A 237 -16.94 -15.53 7.99
N TYR A 238 -17.83 -14.59 8.26
CA TYR A 238 -18.98 -14.81 9.16
C TYR A 238 -20.06 -15.74 8.59
N GLU A 239 -20.06 -15.99 7.28
CA GLU A 239 -21.00 -16.90 6.64
C GLU A 239 -20.50 -18.34 6.64
N THR A 240 -19.19 -18.53 6.42
CA THR A 240 -18.57 -19.85 6.23
C THR A 240 -17.82 -20.34 7.45
N GLY A 241 -17.39 -19.45 8.36
CA GLY A 241 -16.50 -19.74 9.48
C GLY A 241 -15.05 -20.01 9.09
N GLU A 242 -14.70 -19.85 7.82
CA GLU A 242 -13.35 -20.04 7.30
C GLU A 242 -12.47 -18.80 7.56
N PRO A 243 -11.13 -18.92 7.55
CA PRO A 243 -10.23 -17.77 7.65
C PRO A 243 -10.46 -16.75 6.53
N TYR A 244 -10.59 -15.48 6.91
CA TYR A 244 -10.70 -14.36 5.99
C TYR A 244 -9.39 -13.60 5.94
N THR A 245 -8.71 -13.62 4.79
CA THR A 245 -7.36 -13.09 4.62
C THR A 245 -7.28 -11.90 3.64
N ALA A 246 -8.43 -11.43 3.18
CA ALA A 246 -8.53 -10.31 2.24
C ALA A 246 -8.76 -8.98 2.97
N HIS A 247 -8.53 -7.87 2.26
CA HIS A 247 -8.95 -6.55 2.76
C HIS A 247 -10.47 -6.45 2.86
N THR A 248 -10.95 -5.68 3.83
CA THR A 248 -12.36 -5.39 4.01
C THR A 248 -12.71 -3.99 3.52
N THR A 249 -14.00 -3.73 3.35
CA THR A 249 -14.56 -2.40 3.09
C THR A 249 -15.13 -1.77 4.36
N ASN A 250 -14.80 -2.30 5.52
CA ASN A 250 -15.23 -1.77 6.80
C ASN A 250 -14.69 -0.34 7.00
N PRO A 251 -15.43 0.53 7.67
CA PRO A 251 -14.94 1.85 8.04
C PRO A 251 -13.68 1.74 8.91
N VAL A 252 -12.69 2.56 8.59
CA VAL A 252 -11.43 2.64 9.35
C VAL A 252 -11.47 3.79 10.36
N PRO A 253 -10.73 3.71 11.46
CA PRO A 253 -10.65 4.81 12.42
C PRO A 253 -9.91 6.03 11.82
N PHE A 254 -10.32 7.23 12.24
CA PHE A 254 -9.58 8.47 12.02
C PHE A 254 -9.57 9.28 13.30
N ILE A 255 -8.40 9.42 13.90
CA ILE A 255 -8.20 10.04 15.23
C ILE A 255 -7.29 11.24 15.07
N LEU A 256 -7.70 12.38 15.62
CA LEU A 256 -6.91 13.61 15.70
C LEU A 256 -6.34 13.76 17.10
N VAL A 257 -5.01 13.83 17.18
CA VAL A 257 -4.26 13.92 18.44
C VAL A 257 -3.64 15.31 18.60
N ASN A 258 -3.73 15.88 19.79
CA ASN A 258 -3.12 17.13 20.21
C ASN A 258 -3.48 18.36 19.34
N ALA A 259 -4.70 18.38 18.78
CA ALA A 259 -5.18 19.54 18.05
C ALA A 259 -5.74 20.63 18.98
N ASP A 260 -5.85 21.85 18.46
CA ASP A 260 -6.52 22.96 19.14
C ASP A 260 -7.93 22.52 19.59
N PRO A 261 -8.30 22.66 20.87
CA PRO A 261 -9.59 22.25 21.41
C PRO A 261 -10.82 22.88 20.73
N LYS A 262 -10.63 23.96 19.96
CA LYS A 262 -11.71 24.55 19.15
C LYS A 262 -12.17 23.64 17.99
N TYR A 263 -11.34 22.69 17.58
CA TYR A 263 -11.67 21.77 16.50
C TYR A 263 -12.29 20.47 17.00
N THR A 264 -13.18 19.95 16.19
CA THR A 264 -13.67 18.56 16.26
C THR A 264 -13.69 17.98 14.84
N LEU A 265 -13.88 16.69 14.72
CA LEU A 265 -14.00 16.03 13.42
C LEU A 265 -15.49 15.84 13.07
N ARG A 266 -15.85 16.13 11.82
CA ARG A 266 -17.16 15.73 11.29
C ARG A 266 -17.23 14.22 11.10
N GLU A 267 -18.41 13.67 11.13
CA GLU A 267 -18.66 12.28 10.80
C GLU A 267 -18.66 12.03 9.28
N ASN A 268 -18.54 10.75 8.90
CA ASN A 268 -18.68 10.29 7.51
C ASN A 268 -17.65 10.91 6.54
N GLY A 269 -16.37 10.77 6.88
CA GLY A 269 -15.26 11.10 6.00
C GLY A 269 -14.85 9.96 5.07
N CYS A 270 -13.93 10.25 4.18
CA CYS A 270 -13.23 9.26 3.36
C CYS A 270 -11.72 9.56 3.28
N LEU A 271 -10.92 8.63 2.76
CA LEU A 271 -9.47 8.81 2.67
C LEU A 271 -9.05 10.07 1.91
N ALA A 272 -9.84 10.50 0.91
CA ALA A 272 -9.58 11.72 0.16
C ALA A 272 -9.68 13.01 1.01
N ASP A 273 -10.32 12.94 2.18
CA ASP A 273 -10.52 14.07 3.10
C ASP A 273 -9.33 14.30 4.04
N ILE A 274 -8.42 13.31 4.16
CA ILE A 274 -7.29 13.37 5.11
C ILE A 274 -6.34 14.51 4.76
N ILE A 275 -5.90 14.60 3.50
CA ILE A 275 -4.94 15.62 3.09
C ILE A 275 -5.54 17.03 3.14
N PRO A 276 -6.76 17.31 2.66
CA PRO A 276 -7.43 18.57 2.91
C PRO A 276 -7.51 18.97 4.39
N THR A 277 -7.69 17.99 5.29
CA THR A 277 -7.68 18.22 6.73
C THR A 277 -6.29 18.65 7.23
N LEU A 278 -5.23 17.98 6.75
CA LEU A 278 -3.85 18.34 7.07
C LEU A 278 -3.51 19.74 6.57
N ILE A 279 -3.84 20.09 5.33
CA ILE A 279 -3.61 21.39 4.71
C ILE A 279 -4.28 22.51 5.54
N GLN A 280 -5.52 22.29 5.99
CA GLN A 280 -6.21 23.24 6.85
C GLN A 280 -5.50 23.42 8.20
N LEU A 281 -5.05 22.32 8.85
CA LEU A 281 -4.29 22.40 10.11
C LEU A 281 -2.98 23.16 9.94
N MET A 282 -2.31 23.02 8.80
CA MET A 282 -1.09 23.74 8.47
C MET A 282 -1.33 25.22 8.09
N GLY A 283 -2.59 25.67 8.00
CA GLY A 283 -2.96 27.02 7.57
C GLY A 283 -2.61 27.31 6.11
N MET A 284 -2.54 26.28 5.27
CA MET A 284 -2.23 26.37 3.85
C MET A 284 -3.52 26.38 3.01
N GLU A 285 -3.46 26.93 1.80
CA GLU A 285 -4.58 26.92 0.86
C GLU A 285 -4.71 25.54 0.21
N GLN A 286 -5.94 25.02 0.09
CA GLN A 286 -6.18 23.72 -0.56
C GLN A 286 -6.16 23.86 -2.07
N PRO A 287 -5.27 23.14 -2.80
CA PRO A 287 -5.27 23.13 -4.27
C PRO A 287 -6.58 22.57 -4.85
N ALA A 288 -7.00 23.10 -6.01
CA ALA A 288 -8.24 22.70 -6.67
C ALA A 288 -8.27 21.20 -7.05
N GLU A 289 -7.12 20.60 -7.30
CA GLU A 289 -6.97 19.17 -7.62
C GLU A 289 -7.24 18.26 -6.40
N MET A 290 -7.12 18.77 -5.19
CA MET A 290 -7.51 18.05 -3.97
C MET A 290 -9.02 18.18 -3.76
N THR A 291 -9.78 17.22 -4.28
CA THR A 291 -11.26 17.26 -4.31
C THR A 291 -11.93 16.87 -3.00
N GLY A 292 -11.19 16.30 -2.03
CA GLY A 292 -11.69 15.97 -0.70
C GLY A 292 -12.06 17.22 0.09
N LYS A 293 -12.75 17.02 1.21
CA LYS A 293 -13.20 18.11 2.10
C LYS A 293 -12.63 17.90 3.49
N SER A 294 -12.08 18.95 4.08
CA SER A 294 -11.57 18.85 5.45
C SER A 294 -12.60 18.25 6.42
N LEU A 295 -12.10 17.43 7.33
CA LEU A 295 -12.86 16.81 8.41
C LEU A 295 -12.96 17.73 9.65
N LEU A 296 -12.20 18.82 9.69
CA LEU A 296 -12.22 19.75 10.81
C LEU A 296 -13.48 20.61 10.80
N VAL A 297 -14.10 20.71 11.98
CA VAL A 297 -15.25 21.57 12.26
C VAL A 297 -14.91 22.39 13.49
N GLU A 298 -15.14 23.70 13.45
CA GLU A 298 -15.07 24.54 14.65
C GLU A 298 -16.33 24.29 15.52
N LYS A 299 -16.08 24.17 16.83
CA LYS A 299 -17.13 23.99 17.85
C LYS A 299 -17.93 25.25 18.07
#